data_1134a52b9d9308fa11cbb138a8e27dcc
#
_entry.id   1134a52b9d9308fa11cbb138a8e27dcc
#
_cell.length_a   1.000
_cell.length_b   1.000
_cell.length_c   1.000
_cell.angle_alpha   90.00
_cell.angle_beta   90.00
_cell.angle_gamma   90.00
#
_symmetry.space_group_name_H-M   'P 1'
#
loop_
_entity.id
_entity.type
_entity.pdbx_description
1 polymer ?
#
loop_
_entity_poly.entity_id
_entity_poly.type
_entity_poly.pdbx_seq_one_letter_code
_entity_poly.pdbx_strand_id
1 'polypeptide(L)'
;GTGIAFHDVNTEAVTREDSIIKHYTLSQQIILDKLAGRGCKTLAEPNGNKTYVRAALDYAPIQIMTAQNAGGATDPELERLYPFKVNSDLDKGLLQRVFYDSSYDIISQIEAQLRKDKQEREAIHVGIHGTDITFAQFLLWLNNWYGKDGDDSVWVPSLEEYYEYNYYRMYGTITKEVNGNIVTLKISLPSGQYFYYPSVTVNLSGIREEQIQSIKSNDAVTGLSIGNYEEGLMLNIDCREY
;
A
#
# COMPACT_ATOMS: atom_id res chain seq x y z
N GLY A 1 1.48 -3.39 9.30
CA GLY A 1 0.12 -3.64 9.85
C GLY A 1 -0.60 -4.73 9.07
N THR A 2 -1.64 -5.31 9.66
CA THR A 2 -2.46 -6.32 8.98
C THR A 2 -3.65 -5.62 8.34
N GLY A 3 -3.72 -5.61 7.01
CA GLY A 3 -4.86 -5.09 6.25
C GLY A 3 -5.99 -6.10 6.15
N ILE A 4 -7.19 -5.62 5.77
CA ILE A 4 -8.38 -6.43 5.53
C ILE A 4 -8.79 -6.24 4.07
N ALA A 5 -9.07 -7.34 3.38
CA ALA A 5 -9.57 -7.31 2.02
C ALA A 5 -10.88 -8.11 1.90
N PHE A 6 -11.80 -7.62 1.09
CA PHE A 6 -12.92 -8.43 0.66
C PHE A 6 -12.40 -9.61 -0.15
N HIS A 7 -12.91 -10.78 0.18
CA HIS A 7 -12.66 -12.02 -0.54
C HIS A 7 -13.82 -12.96 -0.28
N ASP A 8 -14.36 -13.58 -1.32
CA ASP A 8 -15.46 -14.50 -1.20
C ASP A 8 -15.00 -15.94 -1.51
N VAL A 9 -15.80 -16.92 -1.17
CA VAL A 9 -15.53 -18.33 -1.42
C VAL A 9 -16.60 -18.91 -2.36
N ASN A 10 -16.26 -19.96 -3.13
CA ASN A 10 -17.15 -20.62 -4.09
C ASN A 10 -17.75 -19.67 -5.14
N THR A 11 -16.92 -18.79 -5.69
CA THR A 11 -17.34 -17.64 -6.50
C THR A 11 -17.31 -17.89 -8.00
N GLU A 12 -16.90 -19.05 -8.46
CA GLU A 12 -16.70 -19.36 -9.88
C GLU A 12 -17.97 -19.21 -10.72
N ALA A 13 -19.14 -19.50 -10.11
CA ALA A 13 -20.42 -19.41 -10.77
C ALA A 13 -21.14 -18.06 -10.58
N VAL A 14 -20.59 -17.13 -9.82
CA VAL A 14 -21.25 -15.83 -9.58
C VAL A 14 -20.93 -14.89 -10.73
N THR A 15 -21.99 -14.55 -11.51
CA THR A 15 -21.90 -13.73 -12.71
C THR A 15 -22.75 -12.45 -12.65
N ARG A 16 -23.33 -12.15 -11.50
CA ARG A 16 -24.24 -11.01 -11.29
C ARG A 16 -23.61 -9.99 -10.35
N GLU A 17 -23.27 -8.84 -10.88
CA GLU A 17 -22.64 -7.73 -10.15
C GLU A 17 -23.52 -7.22 -9.01
N ASP A 18 -24.85 -7.10 -9.22
CA ASP A 18 -25.78 -6.67 -8.18
C ASP A 18 -25.82 -7.60 -6.97
N SER A 19 -25.62 -8.89 -7.17
CA SER A 19 -25.52 -9.86 -6.09
C SER A 19 -24.20 -9.69 -5.33
N ILE A 20 -23.10 -9.44 -6.04
CA ILE A 20 -21.79 -9.24 -5.44
C ILE A 20 -21.77 -7.94 -4.62
N ILE A 21 -22.37 -6.86 -5.10
CA ILE A 21 -22.49 -5.60 -4.35
C ILE A 21 -23.25 -5.82 -3.04
N LYS A 22 -24.27 -6.67 -3.03
CA LYS A 22 -24.96 -7.05 -1.78
C LYS A 22 -24.04 -7.83 -0.83
N HIS A 23 -23.21 -8.73 -1.37
CA HIS A 23 -22.19 -9.43 -0.57
C HIS A 23 -21.17 -8.45 0.03
N TYR A 24 -20.67 -7.48 -0.73
CA TYR A 24 -19.79 -6.45 -0.21
C TYR A 24 -20.45 -5.64 0.89
N THR A 25 -21.70 -5.23 0.68
CA THR A 25 -22.45 -4.45 1.66
C THR A 25 -22.65 -5.22 2.97
N LEU A 26 -23.04 -6.49 2.89
CA LEU A 26 -23.21 -7.36 4.06
C LEU A 26 -21.86 -7.62 4.77
N SER A 27 -20.83 -7.93 4.01
CA SER A 27 -19.49 -8.16 4.55
C SER A 27 -18.95 -6.92 5.23
N GLN A 28 -19.14 -5.74 4.63
CA GLN A 28 -18.75 -4.47 5.24
C GLN A 28 -19.45 -4.24 6.58
N GLN A 29 -20.76 -4.51 6.65
CA GLN A 29 -21.50 -4.37 7.90
C GLN A 29 -20.94 -5.31 8.98
N ILE A 30 -20.69 -6.57 8.62
CA ILE A 30 -20.12 -7.55 9.55
C ILE A 30 -18.72 -7.11 10.03
N ILE A 31 -17.87 -6.61 9.12
CA ILE A 31 -16.54 -6.13 9.44
C ILE A 31 -16.63 -4.93 10.42
N LEU A 32 -17.47 -3.96 10.12
CA LEU A 32 -17.70 -2.80 10.99
C LEU A 32 -18.16 -3.20 12.39
N ASP A 33 -19.12 -4.13 12.46
CA ASP A 33 -19.68 -4.61 13.74
C ASP A 33 -18.66 -5.42 14.56
N LYS A 34 -17.82 -6.21 13.90
CA LYS A 34 -16.87 -7.11 14.57
C LYS A 34 -15.53 -6.46 14.89
N LEU A 35 -15.16 -5.41 14.18
CA LEU A 35 -13.86 -4.75 14.29
C LEU A 35 -13.97 -3.31 14.79
N ALA A 36 -14.90 -3.04 15.69
CA ALA A 36 -15.04 -1.74 16.36
C ALA A 36 -15.13 -0.55 15.40
N GLY A 37 -15.87 -0.71 14.31
CA GLY A 37 -16.06 0.33 13.30
C GLY A 37 -14.98 0.39 12.21
N ARG A 38 -14.00 -0.51 12.23
CA ARG A 38 -13.00 -0.59 11.16
C ARG A 38 -13.61 -1.15 9.90
N GLY A 39 -13.76 -0.34 8.86
CA GLY A 39 -14.24 -0.77 7.55
C GLY A 39 -13.14 -1.29 6.62
N CYS A 40 -13.55 -1.92 5.53
CA CYS A 40 -12.68 -2.46 4.50
C CYS A 40 -12.79 -1.65 3.20
N LYS A 41 -11.65 -1.34 2.58
CA LYS A 41 -11.56 -0.60 1.31
C LYS A 41 -10.78 -1.32 0.22
N THR A 42 -10.43 -2.57 0.45
CA THR A 42 -9.61 -3.36 -0.48
C THR A 42 -10.34 -4.61 -0.93
N LEU A 43 -10.07 -5.05 -2.15
CA LEU A 43 -10.53 -6.32 -2.71
C LEU A 43 -9.35 -7.17 -3.15
N ALA A 44 -9.33 -8.42 -2.70
CA ALA A 44 -8.57 -9.48 -3.33
C ALA A 44 -9.53 -10.28 -4.21
N GLU A 45 -9.38 -10.19 -5.54
CA GLU A 45 -10.25 -10.90 -6.48
C GLU A 45 -10.33 -12.39 -6.15
N PRO A 46 -11.52 -12.96 -5.91
CA PRO A 46 -11.64 -14.39 -5.65
C PRO A 46 -11.63 -15.22 -6.94
N ASN A 47 -10.87 -16.29 -6.96
CA ASN A 47 -10.83 -17.33 -8.00
C ASN A 47 -10.68 -16.83 -9.46
N GLY A 48 -10.10 -15.67 -9.68
CA GLY A 48 -9.98 -15.09 -11.02
C GLY A 48 -11.30 -14.60 -11.62
N ASN A 49 -12.36 -14.47 -10.80
CA ASN A 49 -13.67 -14.05 -11.27
C ASN A 49 -13.76 -12.51 -11.43
N LYS A 50 -13.64 -12.04 -12.65
CA LYS A 50 -13.65 -10.61 -13.00
C LYS A 50 -14.96 -9.88 -12.68
N THR A 51 -16.06 -10.61 -12.48
CA THR A 51 -17.33 -10.00 -12.07
C THR A 51 -17.20 -9.32 -10.69
N TYR A 52 -16.35 -9.85 -9.80
CA TYR A 52 -16.05 -9.20 -8.53
C TYR A 52 -15.33 -7.87 -8.71
N VAL A 53 -14.42 -7.79 -9.66
CA VAL A 53 -13.70 -6.55 -9.98
C VAL A 53 -14.67 -5.51 -10.55
N ARG A 54 -15.53 -5.88 -11.49
CA ARG A 54 -16.54 -4.97 -12.05
C ARG A 54 -17.49 -4.46 -10.98
N ALA A 55 -18.04 -5.34 -10.16
CA ALA A 55 -18.90 -4.96 -9.04
C ALA A 55 -18.19 -3.99 -8.07
N ALA A 56 -16.88 -4.14 -7.88
CA ALA A 56 -16.11 -3.26 -7.02
C ALA A 56 -15.89 -1.86 -7.61
N LEU A 57 -15.90 -1.71 -8.94
CA LEU A 57 -15.85 -0.39 -9.57
C LEU A 57 -17.07 0.46 -9.18
N ASP A 58 -18.23 -0.17 -9.01
CA ASP A 58 -19.48 0.47 -8.64
C ASP A 58 -19.74 0.52 -7.12
N TYR A 59 -18.89 -0.12 -6.32
CA TYR A 59 -19.01 -0.12 -4.87
C TYR A 59 -18.05 0.90 -4.23
N ALA A 60 -18.58 2.06 -3.85
CA ALA A 60 -17.81 3.21 -3.40
C ALA A 60 -16.76 2.92 -2.30
N PRO A 61 -17.01 2.06 -1.28
CA PRO A 61 -16.03 1.78 -0.24
C PRO A 61 -14.75 1.10 -0.74
N ILE A 62 -14.81 0.31 -1.82
CA ILE A 62 -13.61 -0.33 -2.38
C ILE A 62 -12.82 0.70 -3.19
N GLN A 63 -11.57 0.95 -2.80
CA GLN A 63 -10.68 1.94 -3.40
C GLN A 63 -9.52 1.30 -4.16
N ILE A 64 -9.07 0.12 -3.75
CA ILE A 64 -7.96 -0.60 -4.37
C ILE A 64 -8.25 -2.10 -4.43
N MET A 65 -7.83 -2.72 -5.50
CA MET A 65 -8.10 -4.11 -5.82
C MET A 65 -6.83 -4.81 -6.32
N THR A 66 -6.73 -6.10 -6.06
CA THR A 66 -5.74 -6.98 -6.72
C THR A 66 -6.45 -8.09 -7.47
N ALA A 67 -5.97 -8.43 -8.65
CA ALA A 67 -6.53 -9.47 -9.51
C ALA A 67 -5.45 -10.34 -10.16
N GLN A 68 -5.83 -11.58 -10.50
CA GLN A 68 -5.01 -12.49 -11.29
C GLN A 68 -5.19 -12.20 -12.79
N ASN A 69 -4.11 -12.39 -13.57
CA ASN A 69 -4.14 -12.32 -15.02
C ASN A 69 -4.88 -11.07 -15.55
N ALA A 70 -4.66 -9.98 -14.88
CA ALA A 70 -5.35 -8.74 -15.16
C ALA A 70 -5.08 -8.22 -16.58
N GLY A 71 -3.87 -8.45 -17.11
CA GLY A 71 -3.46 -8.00 -18.45
C GLY A 71 -3.87 -8.92 -19.62
N GLY A 72 -4.56 -10.02 -19.36
CA GLY A 72 -5.02 -10.96 -20.41
C GLY A 72 -6.51 -10.92 -20.67
N ALA A 73 -7.21 -9.97 -20.05
CA ALA A 73 -8.65 -9.88 -20.18
C ALA A 73 -9.03 -9.29 -21.54
N THR A 74 -9.95 -9.96 -22.19
CA THR A 74 -10.67 -9.43 -23.36
C THR A 74 -11.62 -8.27 -23.00
N ASP A 75 -11.49 -7.73 -21.80
CA ASP A 75 -12.36 -6.69 -21.24
C ASP A 75 -11.61 -5.36 -21.18
N PRO A 76 -11.94 -4.39 -22.05
CA PRO A 76 -11.26 -3.10 -22.11
C PRO A 76 -11.33 -2.29 -20.80
N GLU A 77 -12.33 -2.53 -19.97
CA GLU A 77 -12.45 -1.86 -18.67
C GLU A 77 -11.41 -2.39 -17.67
N LEU A 78 -10.97 -3.63 -17.86
CA LEU A 78 -9.96 -4.27 -17.04
C LEU A 78 -8.54 -4.12 -17.61
N GLU A 79 -8.38 -3.63 -18.83
CA GLU A 79 -7.07 -3.31 -19.41
C GLU A 79 -6.39 -2.10 -18.74
N ARG A 80 -7.14 -1.34 -17.93
CA ARG A 80 -6.59 -0.26 -17.09
C ARG A 80 -5.84 -0.76 -15.86
N LEU A 81 -5.51 -2.03 -15.79
CA LEU A 81 -4.79 -2.65 -14.69
C LEU A 81 -3.30 -2.40 -14.82
N TYR A 82 -2.85 -1.35 -14.23
CA TYR A 82 -1.45 -0.97 -14.26
C TYR A 82 -0.66 -1.56 -13.09
N PRO A 83 0.57 -2.02 -13.36
CA PRO A 83 1.57 -2.00 -12.33
C PRO A 83 1.61 -0.56 -11.80
N PHE A 84 1.47 -0.41 -10.48
CA PHE A 84 1.36 0.89 -9.86
C PHE A 84 2.73 1.56 -9.87
N LYS A 85 2.95 2.50 -10.76
CA LYS A 85 4.17 3.31 -10.79
C LYS A 85 4.14 4.36 -9.68
N VAL A 86 5.30 4.67 -9.14
CA VAL A 86 5.50 5.63 -8.03
C VAL A 86 4.83 7.00 -8.24
N ASN A 87 4.51 7.38 -9.49
CA ASN A 87 3.90 8.66 -9.83
C ASN A 87 2.55 8.54 -10.55
N SER A 88 1.86 7.41 -10.44
CA SER A 88 0.56 7.22 -11.09
C SER A 88 -0.59 7.73 -10.24
N ASP A 89 -1.67 8.22 -10.88
CA ASP A 89 -2.90 8.60 -10.21
C ASP A 89 -3.59 7.39 -9.58
N LEU A 90 -4.18 7.60 -8.39
CA LEU A 90 -4.90 6.61 -7.62
C LEU A 90 -6.42 6.74 -7.83
N ASP A 91 -6.90 6.59 -9.05
CA ASP A 91 -8.32 6.44 -9.22
C ASP A 91 -8.66 4.95 -9.24
N LYS A 92 -9.37 4.45 -8.22
CA LYS A 92 -9.74 3.04 -8.01
C LYS A 92 -8.71 2.06 -8.59
N GLY A 93 -7.58 1.94 -7.91
CA GLY A 93 -6.45 1.15 -8.40
C GLY A 93 -6.79 -0.32 -8.53
N LEU A 94 -6.53 -0.91 -9.69
CA LEU A 94 -6.59 -2.33 -9.92
C LEU A 94 -5.20 -2.83 -10.30
N LEU A 95 -4.64 -3.72 -9.49
CA LEU A 95 -3.25 -4.14 -9.53
C LEU A 95 -3.12 -5.62 -9.88
N GLN A 96 -2.16 -5.93 -10.74
CA GLN A 96 -1.80 -7.30 -11.05
C GLN A 96 -1.27 -8.00 -9.81
N ARG A 97 -1.86 -9.12 -9.42
CA ARG A 97 -1.39 -10.01 -8.37
C ARG A 97 -0.63 -11.17 -8.97
N VAL A 98 0.53 -11.47 -8.43
CA VAL A 98 1.30 -12.68 -8.72
C VAL A 98 1.16 -13.65 -7.54
N PHE A 99 1.02 -14.94 -7.81
CA PHE A 99 1.01 -15.94 -6.76
C PHE A 99 2.43 -16.36 -6.40
N TYR A 100 2.64 -16.58 -5.12
CA TYR A 100 3.85 -17.16 -4.60
C TYR A 100 3.87 -18.67 -4.91
N ASP A 101 4.51 -19.03 -6.00
CA ASP A 101 4.77 -20.42 -6.37
C ASP A 101 6.16 -20.87 -5.90
N SER A 102 7.12 -19.94 -5.94
CA SER A 102 8.45 -20.14 -5.38
C SER A 102 9.08 -18.81 -4.94
N SER A 103 9.97 -18.87 -3.95
CA SER A 103 10.74 -17.70 -3.51
C SER A 103 11.61 -17.13 -4.64
N TYR A 104 12.15 -18.01 -5.50
CA TYR A 104 13.03 -17.62 -6.60
C TYR A 104 12.36 -16.64 -7.56
N ASP A 105 11.12 -16.90 -7.95
CA ASP A 105 10.41 -16.05 -8.91
C ASP A 105 10.15 -14.67 -8.36
N ILE A 106 9.75 -14.57 -7.08
CA ILE A 106 9.51 -13.29 -6.43
C ILE A 106 10.82 -12.52 -6.22
N ILE A 107 11.87 -13.20 -5.78
CA ILE A 107 13.21 -12.61 -5.63
C ILE A 107 13.69 -12.01 -6.95
N SER A 108 13.60 -12.74 -8.05
CA SER A 108 14.03 -12.25 -9.36
C SER A 108 13.23 -11.04 -9.83
N GLN A 109 11.93 -10.97 -9.51
CA GLN A 109 11.09 -9.81 -9.78
C GLN A 109 11.50 -8.60 -8.93
N ILE A 110 11.76 -8.79 -7.62
CA ILE A 110 12.24 -7.73 -6.73
C ILE A 110 13.56 -7.15 -7.24
N GLU A 111 14.53 -8.01 -7.54
CA GLU A 111 15.82 -7.57 -8.07
C GLU A 111 15.70 -6.88 -9.43
N ALA A 112 14.78 -7.32 -10.29
CA ALA A 112 14.50 -6.65 -11.55
C ALA A 112 13.96 -5.23 -11.34
N GLN A 113 13.09 -5.01 -10.35
CA GLN A 113 12.61 -3.68 -10.01
C GLN A 113 13.71 -2.81 -9.39
N LEU A 114 14.55 -3.37 -8.52
CA LEU A 114 15.65 -2.62 -7.89
C LEU A 114 16.70 -2.15 -8.90
N ARG A 115 16.86 -2.84 -10.03
CA ARG A 115 17.76 -2.41 -11.14
C ARG A 115 17.21 -1.27 -11.99
N LYS A 116 15.91 -0.96 -11.89
CA LYS A 116 15.30 0.18 -12.60
C LYS A 116 15.60 1.50 -11.89
N ASP A 117 15.53 2.60 -12.63
CA ASP A 117 15.48 3.92 -12.04
C ASP A 117 14.33 4.01 -11.03
N LYS A 118 14.52 4.72 -9.91
CA LYS A 118 13.54 4.77 -8.82
C LYS A 118 12.13 5.15 -9.26
N GLN A 119 12.02 6.06 -10.25
CA GLN A 119 10.74 6.53 -10.79
C GLN A 119 10.04 5.51 -11.70
N GLU A 120 10.78 4.51 -12.17
CA GLU A 120 10.27 3.45 -13.04
C GLU A 120 9.98 2.14 -12.28
N ARG A 121 10.24 2.12 -10.98
CA ARG A 121 9.95 0.95 -10.14
C ARG A 121 8.47 0.75 -9.97
N GLU A 122 8.07 -0.50 -10.02
CA GLU A 122 6.69 -0.95 -9.87
C GLU A 122 6.56 -1.79 -8.59
N ALA A 123 5.43 -1.69 -7.92
CA ALA A 123 5.13 -2.55 -6.79
C ALA A 123 4.82 -3.98 -7.25
N ILE A 124 5.22 -4.95 -6.45
CA ILE A 124 4.90 -6.36 -6.67
C ILE A 124 3.84 -6.77 -5.65
N HIS A 125 2.65 -7.17 -6.12
CA HIS A 125 1.54 -7.59 -5.28
C HIS A 125 1.51 -9.11 -5.21
N VAL A 126 1.99 -9.67 -4.09
CA VAL A 126 2.10 -11.12 -3.90
C VAL A 126 0.84 -11.66 -3.24
N GLY A 127 0.21 -12.65 -3.86
CA GLY A 127 -0.86 -13.44 -3.29
C GLY A 127 -0.36 -14.80 -2.80
N ILE A 128 -0.87 -15.26 -1.66
CA ILE A 128 -0.62 -16.59 -1.12
C ILE A 128 -1.87 -17.12 -0.43
N HIS A 129 -2.17 -18.42 -0.58
CA HIS A 129 -3.32 -19.05 0.06
C HIS A 129 -3.05 -19.57 1.48
N GLY A 130 -1.81 -19.57 1.90
CA GLY A 130 -1.42 -20.00 3.23
C GLY A 130 0.04 -19.66 3.50
N THR A 131 0.41 -19.64 4.75
CA THR A 131 1.79 -19.40 5.16
C THR A 131 2.39 -20.71 5.67
N ASP A 132 3.40 -21.20 5.00
CA ASP A 132 4.23 -22.32 5.43
C ASP A 132 5.62 -21.85 5.88
N ILE A 133 6.44 -22.80 6.28
CA ILE A 133 7.82 -22.52 6.71
C ILE A 133 8.66 -21.93 5.58
N THR A 134 8.39 -22.30 4.34
CA THR A 134 9.14 -21.81 3.16
C THR A 134 8.84 -20.33 2.92
N PHE A 135 7.58 -19.94 3.01
CA PHE A 135 7.19 -18.54 2.89
C PHE A 135 7.71 -17.69 4.06
N ALA A 136 7.69 -18.23 5.28
CA ALA A 136 8.27 -17.56 6.43
C ALA A 136 9.79 -17.35 6.28
N GLN A 137 10.51 -18.32 5.75
CA GLN A 137 11.94 -18.21 5.44
C GLN A 137 12.19 -17.17 4.32
N PHE A 138 11.34 -17.11 3.32
CA PHE A 138 11.41 -16.09 2.28
C PHE A 138 11.25 -14.68 2.87
N LEU A 139 10.26 -14.45 3.75
CA LEU A 139 10.06 -13.15 4.39
C LEU A 139 11.26 -12.76 5.28
N LEU A 140 11.83 -13.72 5.99
CA LEU A 140 13.04 -13.49 6.78
C LEU A 140 14.24 -13.13 5.89
N TRP A 141 14.42 -13.85 4.78
CA TRP A 141 15.44 -13.55 3.79
C TRP A 141 15.24 -12.13 3.22
N LEU A 142 14.00 -11.78 2.82
CA LEU A 142 13.67 -10.47 2.29
C LEU A 142 14.01 -9.36 3.28
N ASN A 143 13.65 -9.53 4.56
CA ASN A 143 13.97 -8.57 5.61
C ASN A 143 15.46 -8.41 5.84
N ASN A 144 16.21 -9.50 5.80
CA ASN A 144 17.66 -9.50 6.05
C ASN A 144 18.48 -8.86 4.92
N TRP A 145 17.97 -8.87 3.68
CA TRP A 145 18.68 -8.31 2.53
C TRP A 145 18.17 -6.93 2.12
N TYR A 146 16.86 -6.76 2.07
CA TYR A 146 16.23 -5.58 1.47
C TYR A 146 15.26 -4.86 2.41
N GLY A 147 14.97 -5.41 3.57
CA GLY A 147 14.15 -4.79 4.59
C GLY A 147 14.98 -4.13 5.67
N LYS A 148 14.38 -3.96 6.84
CA LYS A 148 14.93 -3.20 7.95
C LYS A 148 16.27 -3.72 8.48
N ASP A 149 16.51 -5.03 8.41
CA ASP A 149 17.76 -5.63 8.86
C ASP A 149 18.83 -5.70 7.76
N GLY A 150 18.49 -5.26 6.54
CA GLY A 150 19.36 -5.18 5.36
C GLY A 150 19.64 -3.74 4.93
N ASP A 151 19.50 -3.46 3.64
CA ASP A 151 19.75 -2.15 3.05
C ASP A 151 18.51 -1.22 3.05
N ASP A 152 17.39 -1.67 3.60
CA ASP A 152 16.11 -0.96 3.69
C ASP A 152 15.57 -0.45 2.33
N SER A 153 15.85 -1.17 1.26
CA SER A 153 15.48 -0.81 -0.11
C SER A 153 14.09 -1.29 -0.52
N VAL A 154 13.47 -2.20 0.24
CA VAL A 154 12.15 -2.78 -0.04
C VAL A 154 11.22 -2.61 1.15
N TRP A 155 10.13 -1.90 0.93
CA TRP A 155 9.04 -1.78 1.88
C TRP A 155 7.93 -2.81 1.61
N VAL A 156 7.46 -3.49 2.66
CA VAL A 156 6.45 -4.56 2.58
C VAL A 156 5.20 -4.17 3.37
N PRO A 157 4.34 -3.32 2.81
CA PRO A 157 3.09 -2.90 3.46
C PRO A 157 1.96 -3.89 3.22
N SER A 158 0.87 -3.74 3.98
CA SER A 158 -0.43 -4.25 3.56
C SER A 158 -0.96 -3.46 2.36
N LEU A 159 -1.93 -4.03 1.62
CA LEU A 159 -2.55 -3.33 0.51
C LEU A 159 -3.25 -2.03 0.94
N GLU A 160 -3.85 -2.02 2.14
CA GLU A 160 -4.45 -0.81 2.72
C GLU A 160 -3.41 0.28 2.99
N GLU A 161 -2.32 -0.08 3.66
CA GLU A 161 -1.24 0.84 4.00
C GLU A 161 -0.55 1.38 2.74
N TYR A 162 -0.32 0.52 1.75
CA TYR A 162 0.20 0.92 0.45
C TYR A 162 -0.70 1.95 -0.25
N TYR A 163 -2.02 1.72 -0.25
CA TYR A 163 -2.98 2.65 -0.82
C TYR A 163 -2.96 4.00 -0.10
N GLU A 164 -3.07 4.01 1.23
CA GLU A 164 -3.11 5.23 2.02
C GLU A 164 -1.83 6.06 1.90
N TYR A 165 -0.67 5.39 1.93
CA TYR A 165 0.61 6.06 1.76
C TYR A 165 0.71 6.77 0.39
N ASN A 166 0.31 6.10 -0.68
CA ASN A 166 0.29 6.71 -2.01
C ASN A 166 -0.75 7.83 -2.12
N TYR A 167 -1.89 7.69 -1.47
CA TYR A 167 -2.91 8.73 -1.40
C TYR A 167 -2.37 9.99 -0.72
N TYR A 168 -1.72 9.84 0.43
CA TYR A 168 -1.11 10.98 1.12
C TYR A 168 0.03 11.61 0.31
N ARG A 169 0.82 10.79 -0.36
CA ARG A 169 1.89 11.29 -1.24
C ARG A 169 1.35 12.15 -2.38
N MET A 170 0.19 11.82 -2.92
CA MET A 170 -0.42 12.52 -4.05
C MET A 170 -1.25 13.73 -3.64
N TYR A 171 -2.00 13.61 -2.56
CA TYR A 171 -2.98 14.60 -2.13
C TYR A 171 -2.63 15.32 -0.83
N GLY A 172 -1.64 14.85 -0.10
CA GLY A 172 -1.11 15.53 1.06
C GLY A 172 -0.37 16.81 0.68
N THR A 173 -0.29 17.75 1.61
CA THR A 173 0.45 18.97 1.41
C THR A 173 1.54 19.14 2.47
N ILE A 174 2.71 19.55 2.04
CA ILE A 174 3.84 19.85 2.91
C ILE A 174 4.29 21.28 2.61
N THR A 175 4.33 22.12 3.63
CA THR A 175 4.94 23.44 3.54
C THR A 175 6.16 23.50 4.44
N LYS A 176 7.23 24.14 3.94
CA LYS A 176 8.50 24.32 4.64
C LYS A 176 8.77 25.81 4.88
N GLU A 177 9.01 26.16 6.12
CA GLU A 177 9.49 27.48 6.52
C GLU A 177 10.89 27.34 7.12
N VAL A 178 11.80 28.26 6.78
CA VAL A 178 13.16 28.29 7.31
C VAL A 178 13.37 29.64 7.99
N ASN A 179 13.73 29.61 9.28
CA ASN A 179 14.05 30.80 10.05
C ASN A 179 15.37 30.60 10.81
N GLY A 180 16.44 31.14 10.28
CA GLY A 180 17.79 30.87 10.77
C GLY A 180 18.12 29.39 10.70
N ASN A 181 18.39 28.78 11.85
CA ASN A 181 18.72 27.36 11.97
C ASN A 181 17.49 26.48 12.26
N ILE A 182 16.29 27.03 12.16
CA ILE A 182 15.05 26.29 12.42
C ILE A 182 14.35 26.01 11.09
N VAL A 183 14.06 24.74 10.84
CA VAL A 183 13.21 24.28 9.73
C VAL A 183 11.89 23.82 10.32
N THR A 184 10.80 24.44 9.91
CA THR A 184 9.44 24.06 10.30
C THR A 184 8.73 23.41 9.12
N LEU A 185 8.20 22.21 9.33
CA LEU A 185 7.36 21.50 8.37
C LEU A 185 5.92 21.53 8.88
N LYS A 186 5.00 21.96 8.02
CA LYS A 186 3.56 21.81 8.25
C LYS A 186 3.03 20.79 7.24
N ILE A 187 2.49 19.69 7.75
CA ILE A 187 2.01 18.56 6.96
C ILE A 187 0.51 18.44 7.17
N SER A 188 -0.25 18.35 6.06
CA SER A 188 -1.68 18.08 6.08
C SER A 188 -1.95 16.83 5.28
N LEU A 189 -2.55 15.83 5.93
CA LEU A 189 -2.94 14.56 5.32
C LEU A 189 -4.45 14.54 5.15
N PRO A 190 -4.97 14.50 3.91
CA PRO A 190 -6.40 14.42 3.68
C PRO A 190 -6.94 13.07 4.17
N SER A 191 -8.06 13.09 4.88
CA SER A 191 -8.70 11.86 5.35
C SER A 191 -9.63 11.29 4.28
N GLY A 192 -9.60 9.99 4.08
CA GLY A 192 -10.55 9.24 3.28
C GLY A 192 -11.40 8.29 4.12
N GLN A 193 -12.43 7.70 3.51
CA GLN A 193 -13.24 6.69 4.19
C GLN A 193 -12.39 5.45 4.51
N TYR A 194 -12.42 5.01 5.77
CA TYR A 194 -11.67 3.85 6.26
C TYR A 194 -10.14 3.97 6.15
N PHE A 195 -9.60 5.17 6.36
CA PHE A 195 -8.17 5.40 6.45
C PHE A 195 -7.65 5.15 7.86
N TYR A 196 -6.56 4.38 7.99
CA TYR A 196 -6.02 3.91 9.28
C TYR A 196 -4.50 4.05 9.40
N TYR A 197 -3.81 4.47 8.35
CA TYR A 197 -2.35 4.53 8.29
C TYR A 197 -1.84 5.93 7.92
N PRO A 198 -2.17 6.98 8.70
CA PRO A 198 -1.72 8.34 8.41
C PRO A 198 -0.21 8.48 8.67
N SER A 199 0.59 8.09 7.69
CA SER A 199 2.05 8.16 7.75
C SER A 199 2.63 8.68 6.43
N VAL A 200 3.74 9.41 6.53
CA VAL A 200 4.46 9.93 5.36
C VAL A 200 5.95 9.93 5.60
N THR A 201 6.71 9.81 4.51
CA THR A 201 8.15 10.04 4.49
C THR A 201 8.46 11.36 3.81
N VAL A 202 9.25 12.19 4.45
CA VAL A 202 9.69 13.49 3.93
C VAL A 202 11.20 13.50 3.77
N ASN A 203 11.68 13.80 2.57
CA ASN A 203 13.09 13.96 2.29
C ASN A 203 13.47 15.44 2.23
N LEU A 204 14.46 15.85 3.03
CA LEU A 204 15.00 17.21 3.09
C LEU A 204 16.40 17.21 2.50
N SER A 205 16.55 17.78 1.30
CA SER A 205 17.86 17.93 0.66
C SER A 205 18.74 18.94 1.38
N GLY A 206 20.05 18.70 1.41
CA GLY A 206 21.03 19.63 1.95
C GLY A 206 21.10 19.69 3.48
N ILE A 207 20.44 18.79 4.18
CA ILE A 207 20.49 18.62 5.63
C ILE A 207 20.84 17.17 5.92
N ARG A 208 21.77 16.94 6.87
CA ARG A 208 22.16 15.60 7.32
C ARG A 208 21.77 15.42 8.78
N GLU A 209 21.60 14.17 9.19
CA GLU A 209 21.19 13.82 10.56
C GLU A 209 22.17 14.40 11.61
N GLU A 210 23.47 14.38 11.33
CA GLU A 210 24.52 14.86 12.22
C GLU A 210 24.44 16.40 12.47
N GLN A 211 23.70 17.13 11.64
CA GLN A 211 23.48 18.57 11.77
C GLN A 211 22.25 18.90 12.64
N ILE A 212 21.44 17.88 13.00
CA ILE A 212 20.21 18.07 13.77
C ILE A 212 20.52 18.07 15.26
N GLN A 213 20.28 19.18 15.93
CA GLN A 213 20.42 19.28 17.39
C GLN A 213 19.20 18.76 18.13
N SER A 214 18.01 18.99 17.60
CA SER A 214 16.75 18.52 18.18
C SER A 214 15.61 18.52 17.17
N ILE A 215 14.64 17.64 17.35
CA ILE A 215 13.39 17.63 16.61
C ILE A 215 12.26 17.75 17.62
N LYS A 216 11.25 18.55 17.28
CA LYS A 216 10.01 18.68 18.05
C LYS A 216 8.84 18.43 17.13
N SER A 217 7.88 17.66 17.60
CA SER A 217 6.61 17.41 16.92
C SER A 217 5.46 17.90 17.79
N ASN A 218 4.27 18.02 17.19
CA ASN A 218 3.03 18.22 17.93
C ASN A 218 2.47 16.86 18.41
N ASP A 219 1.42 16.89 19.21
CA ASP A 219 0.80 15.69 19.81
C ASP A 219 0.13 14.76 18.79
N ALA A 220 -0.10 15.23 17.55
CA ALA A 220 -0.64 14.37 16.48
C ALA A 220 0.40 13.38 15.91
N VAL A 221 1.68 13.61 16.14
CA VAL A 221 2.75 12.71 15.72
C VAL A 221 2.96 11.65 16.79
N THR A 222 2.62 10.41 16.48
CA THR A 222 2.74 9.26 17.39
C THR A 222 4.02 8.47 17.19
N GLY A 223 4.68 8.64 16.05
CA GLY A 223 5.98 8.04 15.75
C GLY A 223 6.81 8.93 14.83
N LEU A 224 8.09 9.07 15.14
CA LEU A 224 9.04 9.82 14.34
C LEU A 224 10.38 9.10 14.32
N SER A 225 10.89 8.83 13.14
CA SER A 225 12.27 8.39 12.95
C SER A 225 12.98 9.25 11.91
N ILE A 226 14.28 9.38 12.07
CA ILE A 226 15.14 10.11 11.14
C ILE A 226 16.30 9.23 10.71
N GLY A 227 16.87 9.54 9.56
CA GLY A 227 18.06 8.89 9.03
C GLY A 227 18.60 9.63 7.82
N ASN A 228 19.83 9.37 7.46
CA ASN A 228 20.38 9.89 6.22
C ASN A 228 19.89 9.06 5.04
N TYR A 229 19.45 9.73 3.99
CA TYR A 229 19.02 9.10 2.74
C TYR A 229 19.58 9.93 1.56
N GLU A 230 20.38 9.30 0.72
CA GLU A 230 21.12 9.97 -0.35
C GLU A 230 21.95 11.16 0.20
N GLU A 231 21.78 12.36 -0.35
CA GLU A 231 22.44 13.58 0.11
C GLU A 231 21.55 14.41 1.05
N GLY A 232 20.58 13.78 1.70
CA GLY A 232 19.59 14.48 2.53
C GLY A 232 19.23 13.75 3.82
N LEU A 233 18.31 14.36 4.54
CA LEU A 233 17.67 13.82 5.73
C LEU A 233 16.32 13.24 5.35
N MET A 234 16.06 11.99 5.73
CA MET A 234 14.76 11.34 5.66
C MET A 234 14.07 11.42 7.03
N LEU A 235 12.80 11.80 7.01
CA LEU A 235 11.92 11.78 8.18
C LEU A 235 10.75 10.84 7.88
N ASN A 236 10.57 9.81 8.70
CA ASN A 236 9.37 8.99 8.70
C ASN A 236 8.46 9.46 9.83
N ILE A 237 7.27 9.89 9.48
CA ILE A 237 6.30 10.53 10.37
C ILE A 237 5.06 9.66 10.41
N ASP A 238 4.70 9.19 11.59
CA ASP A 238 3.50 8.40 11.86
C ASP A 238 2.54 9.22 12.74
N CYS A 239 1.27 9.25 12.36
CA CYS A 239 0.20 9.93 13.09
C CYS A 239 -0.94 8.95 13.44
N ARG A 240 -0.67 7.63 13.51
CA ARG A 240 -1.68 6.63 13.87
C ARG A 240 -2.05 6.76 15.34
N GLU A 241 -3.36 6.71 15.60
CA GLU A 241 -3.87 6.50 16.96
C GLU A 241 -3.88 4.98 17.24
N TYR A 242 -3.34 4.55 18.39
CA TYR A 242 -3.24 3.17 18.82
C TYR A 242 -4.23 2.87 19.97
#